data_5ebac25aa37ec1e0a31d80174e379497
#
_entry.id   5ebac25aa37ec1e0a31d80174e379497
#
_cell.length_a   1.000
_cell.length_b   1.000
_cell.length_c   1.000
_cell.angle_alpha   90.00
_cell.angle_beta   90.00
_cell.angle_gamma   90.00
#
_symmetry.space_group_name_H-M   'P 1'
#
loop_
_entity.id
_entity.type
_entity.pdbx_description
1 polymer ?
#
loop_
_entity_poly.entity_id
_entity_poly.type
_entity_poly.pdbx_seq_one_letter_code
_entity_poly.pdbx_strand_id
1 'polypeptide(L)'
;ERITAYCNGGGNIFVSGAYVGTDLWDNRLAPANEEDKKFATEVLKYKWRAGQAALTGKVNCVASPFPSLVGDYTYYNKPNSNMYVVESPDAIEPAVKEAYTVMRYPENNLSAGVAYRGAYKTCVLGFPFESIRTAEERACLMNAILTFFDTPAKK
;
A
#
# COMPACT_ATOMS: atom_id res chain seq x y z
N GLU A 1 -8.59 -5.94 -16.35
CA GLU A 1 -9.98 -6.42 -16.48
C GLU A 1 -10.38 -7.40 -15.37
N ARG A 2 -9.65 -8.51 -15.12
CA ARG A 2 -10.03 -9.53 -14.11
C ARG A 2 -10.08 -8.99 -12.68
N ILE A 3 -9.07 -8.22 -12.27
CA ILE A 3 -9.03 -7.61 -10.92
C ILE A 3 -10.18 -6.62 -10.75
N THR A 4 -10.45 -5.79 -11.77
CA THR A 4 -11.57 -4.85 -11.76
C THR A 4 -12.91 -5.58 -11.58
N ALA A 5 -13.13 -6.66 -12.34
CA ALA A 5 -14.34 -7.47 -12.21
C ALA A 5 -14.46 -8.12 -10.82
N TYR A 6 -13.35 -8.62 -10.25
CA TYR A 6 -13.30 -9.18 -8.90
C TYR A 6 -13.68 -8.15 -7.83
N CYS A 7 -13.09 -6.96 -7.89
CA CYS A 7 -13.43 -5.87 -6.96
C CYS A 7 -14.88 -5.42 -7.12
N ASN A 8 -15.37 -5.25 -8.35
CA ASN A 8 -16.76 -4.87 -8.61
C ASN A 8 -17.77 -5.94 -8.14
N GLY A 9 -17.34 -7.19 -8.06
CA GLY A 9 -18.09 -8.29 -7.43
C GLY A 9 -18.02 -8.32 -5.90
N GLY A 10 -17.38 -7.32 -5.26
CA GLY A 10 -17.23 -7.23 -3.80
C GLY A 10 -15.97 -7.91 -3.26
N GLY A 11 -15.05 -8.35 -4.12
CA GLY A 11 -13.79 -8.96 -3.72
C GLY A 11 -12.81 -7.93 -3.13
N ASN A 12 -12.16 -8.26 -2.02
CA ASN A 12 -11.16 -7.42 -1.38
C ASN A 12 -9.76 -7.71 -1.93
N ILE A 13 -8.90 -6.71 -2.01
CA ILE A 13 -7.55 -6.87 -2.57
C ILE A 13 -6.48 -6.20 -1.70
N PHE A 14 -5.39 -6.92 -1.48
CA PHE A 14 -4.16 -6.41 -0.90
C PHE A 14 -3.06 -6.37 -1.97
N VAL A 15 -2.38 -5.23 -2.07
CA VAL A 15 -1.26 -5.00 -3.00
C VAL A 15 -0.10 -4.40 -2.22
N SER A 16 1.12 -4.88 -2.48
CA SER A 16 2.33 -4.30 -1.91
C SER A 16 3.48 -4.33 -2.90
N GLY A 17 4.35 -3.34 -2.85
CA GLY A 17 5.54 -3.29 -3.70
C GLY A 17 6.22 -1.94 -3.66
N ALA A 18 7.53 -1.90 -3.98
CA ALA A 18 8.31 -0.67 -3.99
C ALA A 18 7.97 0.26 -5.16
N TYR A 19 7.45 -0.27 -6.25
CA TYR A 19 7.17 0.47 -7.48
C TYR A 19 5.68 0.45 -7.86
N VAL A 20 4.79 0.26 -6.89
CA VAL A 20 3.33 0.18 -7.15
C VAL A 20 2.76 1.44 -7.79
N GLY A 21 3.41 2.59 -7.60
CA GLY A 21 3.04 3.85 -8.21
C GLY A 21 4.06 4.35 -9.22
N THR A 22 5.36 4.24 -8.95
CA THR A 22 6.41 4.71 -9.84
C THR A 22 6.28 4.11 -11.24
N ASP A 23 6.04 2.82 -11.38
CA ASP A 23 5.88 2.14 -12.67
C ASP A 23 4.68 2.66 -13.48
N LEU A 24 3.66 3.19 -12.82
CA LEU A 24 2.45 3.69 -13.47
C LEU A 24 2.52 5.18 -13.80
N TRP A 25 3.31 5.98 -13.08
CA TRP A 25 3.37 7.43 -13.21
C TRP A 25 4.68 7.97 -13.76
N ASP A 26 5.83 7.35 -13.41
CA ASP A 26 7.17 7.84 -13.75
C ASP A 26 8.02 6.74 -14.39
N ASN A 27 7.42 5.92 -15.22
CA ASN A 27 8.16 4.88 -15.93
C ASN A 27 8.98 5.49 -17.08
N ARG A 28 10.29 5.64 -16.86
CA ARG A 28 11.22 6.20 -17.84
C ARG A 28 11.47 5.28 -19.05
N LEU A 29 11.11 4.01 -18.96
CA LEU A 29 11.32 3.01 -20.03
C LEU A 29 10.08 2.88 -20.93
N ALA A 30 8.91 3.29 -20.47
CA ALA A 30 7.67 3.30 -21.25
C ALA A 30 6.81 4.49 -20.82
N PRO A 31 6.14 5.19 -21.75
CA PRO A 31 5.23 6.27 -21.39
C PRO A 31 4.17 5.79 -20.42
N ALA A 32 3.87 6.62 -19.41
CA ALA A 32 2.80 6.33 -18.47
C ALA A 32 1.47 6.13 -19.23
N ASN A 33 0.83 5.00 -18.99
CA ASN A 33 -0.44 4.66 -19.61
C ASN A 33 -1.60 5.21 -18.75
N GLU A 34 -2.46 6.01 -19.33
CA GLU A 34 -3.61 6.58 -18.63
C GLU A 34 -4.59 5.51 -18.12
N GLU A 35 -4.68 4.36 -18.79
CA GLU A 35 -5.49 3.23 -18.32
C GLU A 35 -4.92 2.60 -17.03
N ASP A 36 -3.61 2.51 -16.90
CA ASP A 36 -2.95 1.99 -15.69
C ASP A 36 -3.15 2.96 -14.52
N LYS A 37 -3.03 4.26 -14.75
CA LYS A 37 -3.35 5.28 -13.74
C LYS A 37 -4.82 5.24 -13.32
N LYS A 38 -5.74 5.06 -14.27
CA LYS A 38 -7.17 4.87 -13.96
C LYS A 38 -7.39 3.62 -13.12
N PHE A 39 -6.73 2.52 -13.45
CA PHE A 39 -6.81 1.31 -12.64
C PHE A 39 -6.37 1.57 -11.19
N ALA A 40 -5.25 2.25 -10.98
CA ALA A 40 -4.78 2.60 -9.65
C ALA A 40 -5.74 3.54 -8.91
N THR A 41 -6.24 4.58 -9.56
CA THR A 41 -7.09 5.60 -8.93
C THR A 41 -8.54 5.15 -8.75
N GLU A 42 -9.11 4.47 -9.74
CA GLU A 42 -10.53 4.10 -9.75
C GLU A 42 -10.81 2.72 -9.14
N VAL A 43 -9.85 1.78 -9.21
CA VAL A 43 -10.00 0.42 -8.68
C VAL A 43 -9.24 0.26 -7.38
N LEU A 44 -7.94 0.53 -7.36
CA LEU A 44 -7.10 0.38 -6.16
C LEU A 44 -7.21 1.56 -5.18
N LYS A 45 -7.75 2.70 -5.63
CA LYS A 45 -8.10 3.89 -4.83
C LYS A 45 -6.90 4.68 -4.30
N TYR A 46 -5.74 4.57 -4.95
CA TYR A 46 -4.57 5.39 -4.64
C TYR A 46 -4.04 6.14 -5.86
N LYS A 47 -3.23 7.15 -5.62
CA LYS A 47 -2.40 7.84 -6.60
C LYS A 47 -0.95 7.92 -6.10
N TRP A 48 -0.01 7.95 -7.02
CA TRP A 48 1.41 8.11 -6.72
C TRP A 48 1.73 9.55 -6.28
N ARG A 49 2.64 9.67 -5.33
CA ARG A 49 3.16 10.96 -4.84
C ARG A 49 4.63 11.13 -5.16
N ALA A 50 5.46 10.13 -4.86
CA ALA A 50 6.90 10.15 -5.10
C ALA A 50 7.47 8.74 -5.02
N GLY A 51 8.50 8.45 -5.83
CA GLY A 51 9.40 7.30 -5.63
C GLY A 51 10.52 7.66 -4.65
N GLN A 52 11.31 6.66 -4.24
CA GLN A 52 12.39 6.80 -3.25
C GLN A 52 11.93 7.53 -1.97
N ALA A 53 10.74 7.19 -1.50
CA ALA A 53 10.02 7.96 -0.49
C ALA A 53 10.63 7.85 0.91
N ALA A 54 11.48 6.86 1.19
CA ALA A 54 12.06 6.65 2.51
C ALA A 54 13.40 5.91 2.46
N LEU A 55 14.26 6.19 3.44
CA LEU A 55 15.60 5.61 3.56
C LEU A 55 15.81 4.84 4.87
N THR A 56 14.91 4.94 5.85
CA THR A 56 15.10 4.35 7.18
C THR A 56 14.62 2.92 7.32
N GLY A 57 13.80 2.43 6.37
CA GLY A 57 13.20 1.10 6.45
C GLY A 57 12.17 0.98 7.57
N LYS A 58 11.51 2.07 7.94
CA LYS A 58 10.48 2.12 8.99
C LYS A 58 9.16 2.65 8.44
N VAL A 59 8.07 2.08 8.92
CA VAL A 59 6.71 2.55 8.67
C VAL A 59 5.88 2.45 9.94
N ASN A 60 5.02 3.44 10.17
CA ASN A 60 4.15 3.50 11.33
C ASN A 60 2.70 3.59 10.85
N CYS A 61 1.81 2.79 11.42
CA CYS A 61 0.39 2.99 11.24
C CYS A 61 -0.03 4.33 11.86
N VAL A 62 -0.99 4.98 11.22
CA VAL A 62 -1.53 6.26 11.67
C VAL A 62 -3.03 6.18 11.92
N ALA A 63 -3.55 7.10 12.72
CA ALA A 63 -4.97 7.16 13.02
C ALA A 63 -5.80 7.21 11.72
N SER A 64 -6.73 6.28 11.59
CA SER A 64 -7.64 6.17 10.45
C SER A 64 -8.98 5.60 10.90
N PRO A 65 -10.03 5.63 10.06
CA PRO A 65 -11.30 4.96 10.35
C PRO A 65 -11.24 3.43 10.35
N PHE A 66 -10.04 2.84 10.27
CA PHE A 66 -9.79 1.40 10.19
C PHE A 66 -8.99 0.93 11.41
N PRO A 67 -9.66 0.65 12.55
CA PRO A 67 -9.01 0.46 13.85
C PRO A 67 -8.13 -0.79 13.94
N SER A 68 -8.28 -1.76 13.02
CA SER A 68 -7.41 -2.94 12.96
C SER A 68 -6.02 -2.64 12.38
N LEU A 69 -5.89 -1.60 11.55
CA LEU A 69 -4.63 -1.23 10.92
C LEU A 69 -3.77 -0.40 11.89
N VAL A 70 -3.06 -1.09 12.76
CA VAL A 70 -2.21 -0.54 13.83
C VAL A 70 -0.84 -1.21 13.83
N GLY A 71 0.13 -0.57 14.46
CA GLY A 71 1.48 -1.10 14.66
C GLY A 71 2.56 -0.31 13.94
N ASP A 72 3.79 -0.63 14.29
CA ASP A 72 5.00 -0.12 13.69
C ASP A 72 5.76 -1.29 13.08
N TYR A 73 6.30 -1.11 11.88
CA TYR A 73 6.96 -2.17 11.14
C TYR A 73 8.29 -1.71 10.59
N THR A 74 9.19 -2.68 10.41
CA THR A 74 10.51 -2.43 9.82
C THR A 74 10.73 -3.35 8.62
N TYR A 75 11.32 -2.83 7.54
CA TYR A 75 11.65 -3.60 6.36
C TYR A 75 13.15 -3.52 6.02
N TYR A 76 13.63 -4.45 5.20
CA TYR A 76 15.05 -4.49 4.80
C TYR A 76 15.37 -3.38 3.81
N ASN A 77 16.11 -2.38 4.27
CA ASN A 77 16.59 -1.23 3.49
C ASN A 77 18.12 -1.13 3.42
N LYS A 78 18.82 -2.15 3.91
CA LYS A 78 20.28 -2.28 3.87
C LYS A 78 20.66 -3.70 3.47
N PRO A 79 21.86 -3.92 2.88
CA PRO A 79 22.35 -5.25 2.55
C PRO A 79 22.26 -6.22 3.73
N ASN A 80 21.75 -7.41 3.47
CA ASN A 80 21.55 -8.49 4.44
C ASN A 80 21.57 -9.84 3.70
N SER A 81 21.60 -10.95 4.45
CA SER A 81 21.64 -12.31 3.91
C SER A 81 20.26 -12.93 3.68
N ASN A 82 19.19 -12.27 4.09
CA ASN A 82 17.85 -12.88 4.15
C ASN A 82 16.95 -12.51 2.98
N MET A 83 17.10 -11.28 2.46
CA MET A 83 16.19 -10.71 1.48
C MET A 83 16.89 -9.64 0.64
N TYR A 84 16.32 -9.29 -0.49
CA TYR A 84 16.71 -8.12 -1.27
C TYR A 84 16.51 -6.81 -0.47
N VAL A 85 17.23 -5.79 -0.88
CA VAL A 85 17.13 -4.44 -0.29
C VAL A 85 15.99 -3.67 -0.95
N VAL A 86 15.12 -3.07 -0.14
CA VAL A 86 14.12 -2.11 -0.64
C VAL A 86 14.80 -0.75 -0.76
N GLU A 87 15.24 -0.41 -1.98
CA GLU A 87 15.98 0.82 -2.25
C GLU A 87 15.06 2.01 -2.55
N SER A 88 13.89 1.76 -3.13
CA SER A 88 13.00 2.81 -3.63
C SER A 88 11.53 2.52 -3.32
N PRO A 89 11.13 2.61 -2.04
CA PRO A 89 9.72 2.52 -1.70
C PRO A 89 8.95 3.73 -2.24
N ASP A 90 7.67 3.53 -2.57
CA ASP A 90 6.80 4.58 -3.06
C ASP A 90 6.04 5.29 -1.95
N ALA A 91 5.85 6.59 -2.10
CA ALA A 91 4.80 7.34 -1.42
C ALA A 91 3.53 7.33 -2.28
N ILE A 92 2.43 6.91 -1.69
CA ILE A 92 1.10 6.86 -2.32
C ILE A 92 0.07 7.58 -1.47
N GLU A 93 -0.91 8.21 -2.11
CA GLU A 93 -1.94 9.00 -1.43
C GLU A 93 -3.34 8.49 -1.78
N PRO A 94 -4.35 8.72 -0.92
CA PRO A 94 -5.74 8.44 -1.26
C PRO A 94 -6.17 9.15 -2.56
N ALA A 95 -6.84 8.42 -3.46
CA ALA A 95 -7.38 8.97 -4.70
C ALA A 95 -8.86 9.37 -4.58
N VAL A 96 -9.56 8.90 -3.56
CA VAL A 96 -10.99 9.16 -3.32
C VAL A 96 -11.23 9.47 -1.83
N LYS A 97 -12.35 10.11 -1.51
CA LYS A 97 -12.67 10.54 -0.13
C LYS A 97 -12.89 9.40 0.87
N GLU A 98 -13.23 8.20 0.39
CA GLU A 98 -13.43 7.00 1.21
C GLU A 98 -12.13 6.19 1.41
N ALA A 99 -11.03 6.60 0.79
CA ALA A 99 -9.70 6.04 1.00
C ALA A 99 -8.92 6.90 2.00
N TYR A 100 -8.06 6.27 2.80
CA TYR A 100 -7.31 6.92 3.86
C TYR A 100 -5.87 6.46 3.85
N THR A 101 -4.95 7.38 4.14
CA THR A 101 -3.60 7.02 4.57
C THR A 101 -3.69 6.22 5.86
N VAL A 102 -3.11 5.02 5.87
CA VAL A 102 -3.09 4.12 7.03
C VAL A 102 -1.70 3.89 7.59
N MET A 103 -0.67 4.19 6.80
CA MET A 103 0.73 4.12 7.20
C MET A 103 1.51 5.32 6.68
N ARG A 104 2.54 5.73 7.41
CA ARG A 104 3.48 6.78 7.00
C ARG A 104 4.92 6.36 7.22
N TYR A 105 5.81 6.93 6.42
CA TYR A 105 7.24 6.92 6.67
C TYR A 105 7.54 7.97 7.74
N PRO A 106 8.05 7.58 8.95
CA PRO A 106 8.19 8.52 10.06
C PRO A 106 9.23 9.62 9.82
N GLU A 107 10.18 9.38 8.92
CA GLU A 107 11.27 10.33 8.64
C GLU A 107 10.82 11.60 7.91
N ASN A 108 9.72 11.55 7.16
CA ASN A 108 9.26 12.67 6.33
C ASN A 108 7.73 12.83 6.30
N ASN A 109 7.02 11.96 7.00
CA ASN A 109 5.56 11.93 7.07
C ASN A 109 4.84 11.66 5.73
N LEU A 110 5.54 11.18 4.69
CA LEU A 110 4.90 10.75 3.46
C LEU A 110 4.06 9.49 3.68
N SER A 111 2.96 9.37 2.95
CA SER A 111 2.07 8.20 3.05
C SER A 111 2.72 6.95 2.46
N ALA A 112 2.84 5.91 3.27
CA ALA A 112 3.43 4.61 2.92
C ALA A 112 2.36 3.57 2.58
N GLY A 113 1.09 3.84 2.88
CA GLY A 113 0.01 2.91 2.64
C GLY A 113 -1.36 3.58 2.64
N VAL A 114 -2.23 3.09 1.78
CA VAL A 114 -3.59 3.56 1.59
C VAL A 114 -4.56 2.40 1.72
N ALA A 115 -5.65 2.58 2.46
CA ALA A 115 -6.75 1.63 2.51
C ALA A 115 -8.08 2.32 2.15
N TYR A 116 -8.96 1.57 1.50
CA TYR A 116 -10.28 2.00 1.07
C TYR A 116 -11.34 1.03 1.55
N ARG A 117 -12.50 1.55 1.96
CA ARG A 117 -13.68 0.79 2.34
C ARG A 117 -14.94 1.38 1.71
N GLY A 118 -15.44 0.71 0.71
CA GLY A 118 -16.70 1.00 0.03
C GLY A 118 -17.45 -0.29 -0.28
N ALA A 119 -17.90 -0.47 -1.52
CA ALA A 119 -18.52 -1.72 -1.99
C ALA A 119 -17.57 -2.92 -1.92
N TYR A 120 -16.28 -2.68 -1.99
CA TYR A 120 -15.18 -3.61 -1.75
C TYR A 120 -14.11 -2.91 -0.91
N LYS A 121 -13.02 -3.59 -0.57
CA LYS A 121 -11.91 -2.99 0.17
C LYS A 121 -10.60 -3.18 -0.55
N THR A 122 -9.74 -2.17 -0.45
CA THR A 122 -8.35 -2.28 -0.88
C THR A 122 -7.42 -1.90 0.25
N CYS A 123 -6.26 -2.54 0.30
CA CYS A 123 -5.12 -2.12 1.11
C CYS A 123 -3.89 -2.15 0.20
N VAL A 124 -3.25 -1.00 0.00
CA VAL A 124 -2.09 -0.86 -0.87
C VAL A 124 -0.93 -0.30 -0.06
N LEU A 125 0.23 -0.95 -0.12
CA LEU A 125 1.47 -0.51 0.53
C LEU A 125 2.49 -0.12 -0.53
N GLY A 126 3.16 1.03 -0.36
CA GLY A 126 4.24 1.53 -1.20
C GLY A 126 5.60 0.87 -0.92
N PHE A 127 5.64 -0.21 -0.17
CA PHE A 127 6.80 -1.05 0.11
C PHE A 127 6.41 -2.53 0.08
N PRO A 128 7.34 -3.45 -0.23
CA PRO A 128 7.03 -4.88 -0.31
C PRO A 128 6.74 -5.48 1.07
N PHE A 129 5.60 -6.12 1.22
CA PHE A 129 5.18 -6.79 2.46
C PHE A 129 6.19 -7.87 2.92
N GLU A 130 6.67 -8.67 1.98
CA GLU A 130 7.63 -9.75 2.27
C GLU A 130 8.97 -9.23 2.80
N SER A 131 9.30 -7.95 2.55
CA SER A 131 10.53 -7.33 3.03
C SER A 131 10.48 -6.92 4.51
N ILE A 132 9.33 -7.02 5.17
CA ILE A 132 9.20 -6.81 6.62
C ILE A 132 10.09 -7.82 7.35
N ARG A 133 10.89 -7.34 8.32
CA ARG A 133 12.05 -8.08 8.83
C ARG A 133 11.69 -9.34 9.58
N THR A 134 10.70 -9.32 10.43
CA THR A 134 10.37 -10.48 11.27
C THR A 134 9.10 -11.18 10.81
N ALA A 135 9.02 -12.49 11.05
CA ALA A 135 7.83 -13.27 10.75
C ALA A 135 6.64 -12.81 11.61
N GLU A 136 6.92 -12.40 12.85
CA GLU A 136 5.93 -11.89 13.79
C GLU A 136 5.32 -10.58 13.30
N GLU A 137 6.15 -9.63 12.80
CA GLU A 137 5.66 -8.36 12.20
C GLU A 137 4.82 -8.65 10.96
N ARG A 138 5.25 -9.57 10.08
CA ARG A 138 4.46 -9.95 8.90
C ARG A 138 3.12 -10.59 9.27
N ALA A 139 3.13 -11.49 10.25
CA ALA A 139 1.90 -12.13 10.74
C ALA A 139 0.95 -11.10 11.37
N CYS A 140 1.48 -10.17 12.16
CA CYS A 140 0.71 -9.10 12.78
C CYS A 140 0.04 -8.20 11.72
N LEU A 141 0.81 -7.74 10.73
CA LEU A 141 0.27 -6.89 9.66
C LEU A 141 -0.75 -7.64 8.79
N MET A 142 -0.47 -8.90 8.42
CA MET A 142 -1.42 -9.69 7.64
C MET A 142 -2.72 -9.90 8.41
N ASN A 143 -2.66 -10.22 9.71
CA ASN A 143 -3.86 -10.35 10.54
C ASN A 143 -4.64 -9.03 10.64
N ALA A 144 -3.95 -7.89 10.75
CA ALA A 144 -4.58 -6.57 10.75
C ALA A 144 -5.32 -6.28 9.42
N ILE A 145 -4.73 -6.63 8.28
CA ILE A 145 -5.33 -6.47 6.95
C ILE A 145 -6.53 -7.41 6.79
N LEU A 146 -6.41 -8.68 7.16
CA LEU A 146 -7.53 -9.63 7.09
C LEU A 146 -8.69 -9.20 7.99
N THR A 147 -8.41 -8.75 9.20
CA THR A 147 -9.43 -8.19 10.11
C THR A 147 -10.11 -6.96 9.50
N PHE A 148 -9.36 -6.09 8.82
CA PHE A 148 -9.93 -4.97 8.07
C PHE A 148 -10.84 -5.45 6.93
N PHE A 149 -10.45 -6.50 6.21
CA PHE A 149 -11.26 -7.08 5.14
C PHE A 149 -12.55 -7.74 5.65
N ASP A 150 -12.56 -8.26 6.85
CA ASP A 150 -13.74 -8.87 7.49
C ASP A 150 -14.75 -7.85 8.02
N THR A 151 -14.39 -6.55 8.09
CA THR A 151 -15.34 -5.51 8.51
C THR A 151 -16.50 -5.38 7.49
N PRO A 152 -17.71 -5.01 7.90
CA PRO A 152 -18.82 -4.80 6.96
C PRO A 152 -18.47 -3.77 5.88
N ALA A 153 -18.89 -4.03 4.64
CA ALA A 153 -18.83 -3.05 3.57
C ALA A 153 -19.68 -1.82 3.94
N LYS A 154 -19.22 -0.62 3.58
CA LYS A 154 -20.10 0.56 3.65
C LYS A 154 -21.10 0.48 2.50
N LYS A 155 -22.38 0.50 2.84
CA LYS A 155 -23.45 0.71 1.88
C LYS A 155 -23.48 2.14 1.39
#